data_7c37313c464d60350f5c919f44b14c2a
#
_entry.id   7c37313c464d60350f5c919f44b14c2a
#
_cell.length_a   1.000
_cell.length_b   1.000
_cell.length_c   1.000
_cell.angle_alpha   90.00
_cell.angle_beta   90.00
_cell.angle_gamma   90.00
#
_symmetry.space_group_name_H-M   'P 1'
#
loop_
_entity.id
_entity.type
_entity.pdbx_description
1 polymer ?
#
loop_
_entity_poly.entity_id
_entity_poly.type
_entity_poly.pdbx_seq_one_letter_code
_entity_poly.pdbx_strand_id
1 'polypeptide(L)'
;VVVAGSTQSSNLPTTPTAFDPNNNFGSFVWDGFVLRFGPNFAGIDYCSYLGGTDNDYCLGVAADVQGEVVVTGWTLSSNFPTTPGAYDTTFGAFGAPAQVVVTRFAANGSSLVGSTFVGGTSGQIARGCVVDARGDVTIVGNSGTGFVMTPGAADTTFDGGYNDAFVARLRADLTGLVYSSYLPGSGFDDIATAVGIGPAGQAIVTGFSNFDVFVMACDLLPTGATAFGASSPGCNGPQWIGVDSMPSVGNSGFTITLGNALPFAVGIMAFTDLGLSVPVQVSGVDAWLDLSTVIALPMLAADARGRVDADVPVPSNPTLVSLELNTQFACNEPFSPAPCPASGTSASNALQIVIQP
;
A
#
# COMPACT_ATOMS: atom_id res chain seq x y z
N VAL A 1 17.77 -10.47 4.68
CA VAL A 1 16.81 -10.41 5.79
C VAL A 1 16.78 -9.00 6.34
N VAL A 2 15.57 -8.48 6.65
CA VAL A 2 15.38 -7.17 7.27
C VAL A 2 14.75 -7.37 8.64
N VAL A 3 15.16 -6.56 9.60
CA VAL A 3 14.66 -6.52 10.98
C VAL A 3 14.36 -5.08 11.35
N ALA A 4 13.21 -4.84 11.94
CA ALA A 4 12.88 -3.58 12.60
C ALA A 4 12.48 -3.84 14.04
N GLY A 5 12.66 -2.86 14.89
CA GLY A 5 12.33 -2.95 16.31
C GLY A 5 12.59 -1.62 17.02
N SER A 6 12.64 -1.66 18.34
CA SER A 6 12.86 -0.48 19.15
C SER A 6 13.94 -0.74 20.20
N THR A 7 14.69 0.29 20.54
CA THR A 7 15.84 0.18 21.42
C THR A 7 16.02 1.40 22.29
N GLN A 8 16.55 1.21 23.50
CA GLN A 8 17.10 2.27 24.35
C GLN A 8 18.63 2.34 24.27
N SER A 9 19.24 1.51 23.43
CA SER A 9 20.69 1.41 23.31
C SER A 9 21.24 2.51 22.42
N SER A 10 22.24 3.22 22.88
CA SER A 10 22.95 4.27 22.11
C SER A 10 24.11 3.71 21.26
N ASN A 11 24.29 2.38 21.21
CA ASN A 11 25.43 1.74 20.55
C ASN A 11 25.03 0.64 19.55
N LEU A 12 23.92 0.82 18.86
CA LEU A 12 23.62 -0.04 17.72
C LEU A 12 24.78 0.00 16.71
N PRO A 13 25.05 -1.11 16.01
CA PRO A 13 26.10 -1.19 14.99
C PRO A 13 25.67 -0.44 13.71
N THR A 14 25.38 0.86 13.82
CA THR A 14 24.98 1.69 12.69
C THR A 14 26.07 1.72 11.61
N THR A 15 25.65 1.76 10.35
CA THR A 15 26.59 1.85 9.24
C THR A 15 26.98 3.30 8.94
N PRO A 16 28.18 3.57 8.36
CA PRO A 16 28.63 4.94 8.10
C PRO A 16 27.72 5.74 7.17
N THR A 17 26.90 5.06 6.37
CA THR A 17 25.94 5.66 5.43
C THR A 17 24.50 5.52 5.91
N ALA A 18 24.27 5.20 7.16
CA ALA A 18 22.92 5.11 7.71
C ALA A 18 22.18 6.44 7.59
N PHE A 19 20.86 6.38 7.40
CA PHE A 19 20.01 7.57 7.43
C PHE A 19 20.20 8.34 8.75
N ASP A 20 20.15 7.63 9.88
CA ASP A 20 20.44 8.17 11.19
C ASP A 20 21.41 7.26 11.93
N PRO A 21 22.69 7.67 12.06
CA PRO A 21 23.70 6.88 12.74
C PRO A 21 23.65 7.02 14.28
N ASN A 22 22.87 7.95 14.81
CA ASN A 22 22.84 8.28 16.24
C ASN A 22 21.44 8.08 16.81
N ASN A 23 21.36 7.69 18.08
CA ASN A 23 20.09 7.82 18.78
C ASN A 23 19.84 9.32 19.11
N ASN A 24 18.59 9.74 19.02
CA ASN A 24 18.24 11.17 19.06
C ASN A 24 17.91 11.70 20.46
N PHE A 25 18.11 10.92 21.53
CA PHE A 25 17.68 11.34 22.85
C PHE A 25 18.51 10.74 23.99
N GLY A 26 18.18 11.19 25.20
CA GLY A 26 18.82 10.79 26.44
C GLY A 26 18.33 9.44 26.99
N SER A 27 18.84 9.05 28.14
CA SER A 27 18.51 7.79 28.81
C SER A 27 16.99 7.60 29.00
N PHE A 28 16.49 6.37 28.78
CA PHE A 28 15.12 5.91 29.04
C PHE A 28 14.05 6.20 27.99
N VAL A 29 14.39 6.70 26.81
CA VAL A 29 13.48 6.85 25.67
C VAL A 29 13.79 5.75 24.66
N TRP A 30 12.79 5.30 23.91
CA TRP A 30 12.92 4.27 22.88
C TRP A 30 13.01 4.91 21.49
N ASP A 31 14.03 4.53 20.73
CA ASP A 31 14.10 4.79 19.29
C ASP A 31 13.75 3.55 18.51
N GLY A 32 13.07 3.76 17.36
CA GLY A 32 13.00 2.75 16.34
C GLY A 32 14.37 2.45 15.76
N PHE A 33 14.53 1.27 15.18
CA PHE A 33 15.67 0.93 14.35
C PHE A 33 15.26 0.04 13.18
N VAL A 34 16.04 0.09 12.12
CA VAL A 34 15.97 -0.83 10.99
C VAL A 34 17.37 -1.36 10.69
N LEU A 35 17.43 -2.67 10.42
CA LEU A 35 18.69 -3.37 10.10
C LEU A 35 18.45 -4.32 8.95
N ARG A 36 19.33 -4.29 7.95
CA ARG A 36 19.38 -5.24 6.85
C ARG A 36 20.65 -6.07 6.89
N PHE A 37 20.47 -7.39 6.88
CA PHE A 37 21.57 -8.33 6.68
C PHE A 37 21.80 -8.57 5.19
N GLY A 38 23.04 -8.67 4.83
CA GLY A 38 23.47 -9.16 3.52
C GLY A 38 23.03 -10.61 3.26
N PRO A 39 23.23 -11.10 2.02
CA PRO A 39 22.94 -12.48 1.65
C PRO A 39 23.59 -13.46 2.62
N ASN A 40 22.82 -14.51 3.02
CA ASN A 40 23.28 -15.54 3.93
C ASN A 40 23.83 -15.04 5.29
N PHE A 41 23.37 -13.88 5.75
CA PHE A 41 23.85 -13.20 6.97
C PHE A 41 25.36 -12.87 6.94
N ALA A 42 25.91 -12.62 5.75
CA ALA A 42 27.35 -12.35 5.55
C ALA A 42 27.84 -11.02 6.15
N GLY A 43 26.96 -10.26 6.80
CA GLY A 43 27.25 -8.99 7.44
C GLY A 43 26.00 -8.11 7.48
N ILE A 44 26.17 -6.87 7.94
CA ILE A 44 25.14 -5.86 7.96
C ILE A 44 25.31 -4.99 6.72
N ASP A 45 24.29 -4.96 5.84
CA ASP A 45 24.26 -4.07 4.68
C ASP A 45 24.04 -2.62 5.16
N TYR A 46 23.07 -2.42 6.05
CA TYR A 46 22.88 -1.16 6.77
C TYR A 46 22.18 -1.40 8.12
N CYS A 47 22.43 -0.47 9.04
CA CYS A 47 21.71 -0.36 10.31
C CYS A 47 21.56 1.13 10.64
N SER A 48 20.33 1.56 10.93
CA SER A 48 19.96 2.94 11.19
C SER A 48 18.98 3.03 12.34
N TYR A 49 19.10 4.07 13.16
CA TYR A 49 18.01 4.50 14.01
C TYR A 49 16.89 5.14 13.18
N LEU A 50 15.70 5.23 13.74
CA LEU A 50 14.54 5.90 13.19
C LEU A 50 13.68 6.44 14.32
N GLY A 51 13.69 7.74 14.54
CA GLY A 51 12.90 8.36 15.58
C GLY A 51 13.15 9.87 15.71
N GLY A 52 12.53 10.45 16.71
CA GLY A 52 12.68 11.85 17.09
C GLY A 52 13.17 12.00 18.52
N THR A 53 12.56 12.87 19.31
CA THR A 53 13.02 13.18 20.68
C THR A 53 12.22 12.50 21.78
N ASP A 54 11.21 11.74 21.45
CA ASP A 54 10.36 10.98 22.37
C ASP A 54 10.29 9.50 21.93
N ASN A 55 9.42 8.70 22.55
CA ASN A 55 9.35 7.28 22.25
C ASN A 55 8.87 6.98 20.83
N ASP A 56 9.64 6.16 20.14
CA ASP A 56 9.40 5.71 18.77
C ASP A 56 9.51 4.19 18.68
N TYR A 57 8.48 3.55 18.14
CA TYR A 57 8.42 2.10 18.04
C TYR A 57 8.21 1.64 16.62
N CYS A 58 9.08 0.76 16.13
CA CYS A 58 8.94 0.03 14.88
C CYS A 58 8.38 -1.36 15.17
N LEU A 59 7.19 -1.67 14.66
CA LEU A 59 6.48 -2.92 14.94
C LEU A 59 6.30 -3.80 13.71
N GLY A 60 6.15 -3.20 12.53
CA GLY A 60 6.00 -3.90 11.26
C GLY A 60 7.13 -3.56 10.30
N VAL A 61 7.55 -4.53 9.49
CA VAL A 61 8.56 -4.35 8.45
C VAL A 61 8.22 -5.17 7.21
N ALA A 62 8.36 -4.57 6.03
CA ALA A 62 8.23 -5.22 4.74
C ALA A 62 9.32 -4.73 3.78
N ALA A 63 9.69 -5.55 2.81
CA ALA A 63 10.61 -5.14 1.76
C ALA A 63 9.95 -5.37 0.40
N ASP A 64 10.17 -4.46 -0.54
CA ASP A 64 9.72 -4.61 -1.91
C ASP A 64 10.76 -5.31 -2.80
N VAL A 65 10.40 -5.53 -4.06
CA VAL A 65 11.27 -6.21 -5.04
C VAL A 65 12.46 -5.35 -5.47
N GLN A 66 12.43 -4.03 -5.24
CA GLN A 66 13.56 -3.13 -5.47
C GLN A 66 14.54 -3.12 -4.29
N GLY A 67 14.17 -3.78 -3.19
CA GLY A 67 14.96 -3.83 -1.96
C GLY A 67 14.77 -2.62 -1.07
N GLU A 68 13.81 -1.74 -1.36
CA GLU A 68 13.39 -0.69 -0.44
C GLU A 68 12.67 -1.33 0.76
N VAL A 69 12.77 -0.70 1.92
CA VAL A 69 12.24 -1.24 3.16
C VAL A 69 11.22 -0.30 3.76
N VAL A 70 10.01 -0.82 3.97
CA VAL A 70 8.94 -0.12 4.69
C VAL A 70 8.93 -0.55 6.14
N VAL A 71 8.90 0.42 7.03
CA VAL A 71 8.76 0.24 8.48
C VAL A 71 7.50 0.97 8.93
N THR A 72 6.74 0.37 9.82
CA THR A 72 5.58 1.00 10.46
C THR A 72 5.56 0.75 11.96
N GLY A 73 4.86 1.61 12.66
CA GLY A 73 4.73 1.53 14.11
C GLY A 73 3.99 2.74 14.66
N TRP A 74 4.49 3.30 15.74
CA TRP A 74 3.91 4.50 16.34
C TRP A 74 5.00 5.37 16.98
N THR A 75 4.70 6.66 17.13
CA THR A 75 5.58 7.68 17.68
C THR A 75 4.87 8.58 18.68
N LEU A 76 5.61 9.09 19.65
CA LEU A 76 5.24 10.24 20.46
C LEU A 76 6.05 11.48 20.07
N SER A 77 6.98 11.35 19.13
CA SER A 77 7.89 12.42 18.70
C SER A 77 7.21 13.37 17.74
N SER A 78 7.01 14.61 18.13
CA SER A 78 6.50 15.66 17.24
C SER A 78 7.47 16.03 16.13
N ASN A 79 8.74 15.68 16.28
CA ASN A 79 9.81 15.86 15.30
C ASN A 79 10.26 14.56 14.64
N PHE A 80 9.40 13.53 14.62
CA PHE A 80 9.65 12.30 13.85
C PHE A 80 9.99 12.67 12.40
N PRO A 81 11.00 12.04 11.76
CA PRO A 81 11.43 12.41 10.42
C PRO A 81 10.34 12.09 9.39
N THR A 82 9.76 13.13 8.78
CA THR A 82 8.84 13.05 7.65
C THR A 82 9.49 13.61 6.39
N THR A 83 8.97 13.25 5.22
CA THR A 83 9.50 13.74 3.93
C THR A 83 8.59 14.80 3.32
N PRO A 84 9.15 15.80 2.60
CA PRO A 84 8.35 16.79 1.90
C PRO A 84 7.39 16.14 0.89
N GLY A 85 6.11 16.57 0.91
CA GLY A 85 5.08 16.04 0.03
C GLY A 85 4.44 14.72 0.48
N ALA A 86 4.84 14.16 1.63
CA ALA A 86 4.17 13.01 2.22
C ALA A 86 2.72 13.33 2.60
N TYR A 87 1.90 12.30 2.75
CA TYR A 87 0.46 12.41 3.04
C TYR A 87 0.16 13.32 4.23
N ASP A 88 0.87 13.14 5.35
CA ASP A 88 0.79 14.01 6.51
C ASP A 88 2.17 14.17 7.14
N THR A 89 2.62 15.42 7.26
CA THR A 89 3.90 15.78 7.88
C THR A 89 3.74 16.46 9.23
N THR A 90 2.49 16.56 9.71
CA THR A 90 2.14 17.27 10.95
C THR A 90 1.78 16.29 12.04
N PHE A 91 2.56 16.27 13.12
CA PHE A 91 2.19 15.52 14.31
C PHE A 91 0.89 16.10 14.89
N GLY A 92 -0.06 15.27 15.29
CA GLY A 92 -1.38 15.66 15.76
C GLY A 92 -1.38 16.68 16.90
N ALA A 93 -2.56 17.04 17.38
CA ALA A 93 -2.74 18.10 18.39
C ALA A 93 -1.82 17.91 19.61
N PHE A 94 -1.33 19.03 20.17
CA PHE A 94 -0.46 19.04 21.35
C PHE A 94 -1.03 18.17 22.47
N GLY A 95 -0.21 17.23 22.97
CA GLY A 95 -0.65 16.22 23.94
C GLY A 95 -1.38 15.04 23.29
N ALA A 96 -1.37 14.95 21.94
CA ALA A 96 -1.93 13.82 21.22
C ALA A 96 -1.30 12.51 21.69
N PRO A 97 -2.10 11.46 21.80
CA PRO A 97 -1.60 10.11 22.01
C PRO A 97 -0.79 9.65 20.80
N ALA A 98 -0.15 8.47 20.91
CA ALA A 98 0.67 7.88 19.87
C ALA A 98 0.05 7.95 18.46
N GLN A 99 0.84 8.36 17.49
CA GLN A 99 0.44 8.37 16.06
C GLN A 99 1.17 7.29 15.28
N VAL A 100 0.46 6.71 14.31
CA VAL A 100 1.07 5.79 13.36
C VAL A 100 2.09 6.53 12.50
N VAL A 101 3.21 5.85 12.25
CA VAL A 101 4.22 6.26 11.27
C VAL A 101 4.40 5.18 10.23
N VAL A 102 4.61 5.60 8.98
CA VAL A 102 4.98 4.75 7.86
C VAL A 102 6.18 5.37 7.19
N THR A 103 7.29 4.65 7.16
CA THR A 103 8.56 5.14 6.62
C THR A 103 9.10 4.15 5.60
N ARG A 104 9.47 4.63 4.41
CA ARG A 104 10.12 3.86 3.35
C ARG A 104 11.56 4.30 3.23
N PHE A 105 12.48 3.37 3.47
CA PHE A 105 13.91 3.55 3.28
C PHE A 105 14.33 3.21 1.85
N ALA A 106 15.27 3.96 1.32
CA ALA A 106 15.99 3.55 0.12
C ALA A 106 16.68 2.19 0.33
N ALA A 107 16.89 1.44 -0.75
CA ALA A 107 17.43 0.08 -0.70
C ALA A 107 18.79 -0.03 0.01
N ASN A 108 19.58 1.04 0.02
CA ASN A 108 20.87 1.13 0.70
C ASN A 108 20.79 1.67 2.14
N GLY A 109 19.60 2.01 2.64
CA GLY A 109 19.37 2.52 4.00
C GLY A 109 19.90 3.92 4.30
N SER A 110 20.37 4.67 3.29
CA SER A 110 21.04 5.98 3.49
C SER A 110 20.09 7.18 3.47
N SER A 111 18.84 6.99 3.07
CA SER A 111 17.84 8.06 2.98
C SER A 111 16.43 7.51 3.07
N LEU A 112 15.48 8.40 3.35
CA LEU A 112 14.05 8.10 3.27
C LEU A 112 13.55 8.41 1.85
N VAL A 113 12.83 7.46 1.26
CA VAL A 113 12.06 7.64 0.02
C VAL A 113 10.75 8.35 0.32
N GLY A 114 10.11 7.96 1.43
CA GLY A 114 8.90 8.56 1.95
C GLY A 114 8.78 8.33 3.45
N SER A 115 8.21 9.28 4.19
CA SER A 115 7.88 9.10 5.60
C SER A 115 6.73 10.03 5.98
N THR A 116 5.70 9.47 6.61
CA THR A 116 4.43 10.14 6.87
C THR A 116 3.85 9.72 8.20
N PHE A 117 3.08 10.62 8.83
CA PHE A 117 2.10 10.23 9.84
C PHE A 117 0.84 9.69 9.18
N VAL A 118 0.14 8.80 9.86
CA VAL A 118 -1.21 8.33 9.51
C VAL A 118 -2.02 8.26 10.79
N GLY A 119 -3.13 8.99 10.84
CA GLY A 119 -3.93 8.89 12.05
C GLY A 119 -4.90 10.05 12.24
N GLY A 120 -5.37 10.17 13.45
CA GLY A 120 -6.36 11.14 13.87
C GLY A 120 -6.08 11.68 15.26
N THR A 121 -7.14 11.90 16.04
CA THR A 121 -7.07 12.58 17.35
C THR A 121 -6.91 11.64 18.54
N SER A 122 -7.02 10.32 18.35
CA SER A 122 -6.82 9.31 19.40
C SER A 122 -5.48 8.59 19.25
N GLY A 123 -5.14 7.73 20.20
CA GLY A 123 -3.97 6.85 20.10
C GLY A 123 -4.15 5.80 18.99
N GLN A 124 -3.16 5.71 18.13
CA GLN A 124 -3.14 4.75 17.04
C GLN A 124 -1.80 4.00 17.02
N ILE A 125 -1.86 2.71 16.70
CA ILE A 125 -0.70 1.83 16.64
C ILE A 125 -0.81 0.99 15.38
N ALA A 126 0.12 1.14 14.43
CA ALA A 126 0.28 0.17 13.36
C ALA A 126 1.18 -0.98 13.82
N ARG A 127 0.73 -2.21 13.59
CA ARG A 127 1.39 -3.43 14.08
C ARG A 127 2.00 -4.27 12.96
N GLY A 128 1.46 -4.19 11.77
CA GLY A 128 1.93 -4.92 10.62
C GLY A 128 1.84 -4.12 9.34
N CYS A 129 2.71 -4.43 8.39
CA CYS A 129 2.65 -3.86 7.05
C CYS A 129 3.03 -4.89 6.00
N VAL A 130 2.58 -4.62 4.77
CA VAL A 130 2.99 -5.36 3.57
C VAL A 130 3.07 -4.38 2.40
N VAL A 131 3.94 -4.66 1.44
CA VAL A 131 4.04 -3.93 0.18
C VAL A 131 3.49 -4.82 -0.93
N ASP A 132 2.53 -4.29 -1.69
CA ASP A 132 1.95 -5.02 -2.81
C ASP A 132 2.80 -4.88 -4.09
N ALA A 133 2.38 -5.55 -5.16
CA ALA A 133 3.08 -5.54 -6.44
C ALA A 133 3.10 -4.16 -7.13
N ARG A 134 2.25 -3.22 -6.73
CA ARG A 134 2.25 -1.82 -7.19
C ARG A 134 3.20 -0.95 -6.39
N GLY A 135 3.77 -1.51 -5.32
CA GLY A 135 4.55 -0.78 -4.33
C GLY A 135 3.71 -0.08 -3.27
N ASP A 136 2.37 -0.18 -3.32
CA ASP A 136 1.50 0.41 -2.31
C ASP A 136 1.69 -0.29 -0.96
N VAL A 137 1.58 0.48 0.11
CA VAL A 137 1.81 0.00 1.47
C VAL A 137 0.47 -0.21 2.16
N THR A 138 0.17 -1.43 2.54
CA THR A 138 -0.95 -1.73 3.43
C THR A 138 -0.45 -1.89 4.85
N ILE A 139 -1.06 -1.16 5.78
CA ILE A 139 -0.81 -1.24 7.22
C ILE A 139 -2.05 -1.68 7.96
N VAL A 140 -1.87 -2.37 9.06
CA VAL A 140 -2.94 -2.78 9.98
C VAL A 140 -2.54 -2.53 11.41
N GLY A 141 -3.53 -2.36 12.26
CA GLY A 141 -3.29 -2.11 13.67
C GLY A 141 -4.56 -1.86 14.45
N ASN A 142 -4.47 -1.00 15.46
CA ASN A 142 -5.60 -0.61 16.27
C ASN A 142 -5.61 0.91 16.51
N SER A 143 -6.81 1.45 16.65
CA SER A 143 -7.05 2.87 16.87
C SER A 143 -8.23 3.08 17.81
N GLY A 144 -8.17 4.11 18.63
CA GLY A 144 -9.36 4.66 19.27
C GLY A 144 -10.24 5.43 18.27
N THR A 145 -11.17 6.21 18.77
CA THR A 145 -12.07 7.05 17.95
C THR A 145 -11.30 8.05 17.10
N GLY A 146 -11.83 8.39 15.91
CA GLY A 146 -11.30 9.47 15.08
C GLY A 146 -10.07 9.10 14.25
N PHE A 147 -9.86 7.82 13.95
CA PHE A 147 -8.92 7.43 12.89
C PHE A 147 -9.39 7.96 11.53
N VAL A 148 -8.45 8.31 10.67
CA VAL A 148 -8.78 8.86 9.36
C VAL A 148 -9.39 7.79 8.46
N MET A 149 -10.60 8.03 7.96
CA MET A 149 -11.31 7.15 7.03
C MET A 149 -11.38 7.78 5.65
N THR A 150 -11.22 6.95 4.63
CA THR A 150 -11.39 7.42 3.24
C THR A 150 -12.86 7.35 2.81
N PRO A 151 -13.31 8.19 1.89
CA PRO A 151 -14.60 8.01 1.23
C PRO A 151 -14.71 6.61 0.61
N GLY A 152 -15.85 5.95 0.81
CA GLY A 152 -16.06 4.58 0.34
C GLY A 152 -15.42 3.48 1.20
N ALA A 153 -14.97 3.80 2.41
CA ALA A 153 -14.57 2.79 3.38
C ALA A 153 -15.71 1.83 3.71
N ALA A 154 -15.38 0.56 3.91
CA ALA A 154 -16.36 -0.47 4.24
C ALA A 154 -16.99 -0.23 5.61
N ASP A 155 -16.21 0.27 6.56
CA ASP A 155 -16.65 0.64 7.89
C ASP A 155 -16.00 1.94 8.34
N THR A 156 -16.83 2.92 8.70
CA THR A 156 -16.40 4.23 9.19
C THR A 156 -16.76 4.46 10.66
N THR A 157 -17.32 3.45 11.31
CA THR A 157 -17.84 3.51 12.67
C THR A 157 -16.83 2.94 13.65
N PHE A 158 -16.64 3.60 14.76
CA PHE A 158 -15.95 3.04 15.91
C PHE A 158 -16.96 2.25 16.75
N ASP A 159 -16.75 0.92 16.87
CA ASP A 159 -17.73 0.01 17.47
C ASP A 159 -17.70 -0.01 19.00
N GLY A 160 -16.66 0.58 19.61
CA GLY A 160 -16.56 0.71 21.07
C GLY A 160 -15.30 0.08 21.66
N GLY A 161 -15.27 -0.11 22.97
CA GLY A 161 -14.06 -0.52 23.68
C GLY A 161 -13.03 0.63 23.78
N TYR A 162 -11.75 0.28 23.86
CA TYR A 162 -10.65 1.24 23.82
C TYR A 162 -10.04 1.37 22.42
N ASN A 163 -10.12 0.30 21.61
CA ASN A 163 -9.51 0.20 20.29
C ASN A 163 -10.36 -0.62 19.34
N ASP A 164 -10.47 -0.16 18.09
CA ASP A 164 -10.94 -0.96 16.97
C ASP A 164 -9.80 -1.25 16.00
N ALA A 165 -9.82 -2.43 15.40
CA ALA A 165 -8.88 -2.79 14.37
C ALA A 165 -9.09 -1.93 13.12
N PHE A 166 -8.00 -1.55 12.47
CA PHE A 166 -8.05 -0.82 11.20
C PHE A 166 -7.17 -1.46 10.13
N VAL A 167 -7.50 -1.16 8.89
CA VAL A 167 -6.65 -1.36 7.71
C VAL A 167 -6.54 -0.05 6.95
N ALA A 168 -5.32 0.27 6.48
CA ALA A 168 -5.11 1.43 5.63
C ALA A 168 -4.11 1.12 4.53
N ARG A 169 -4.34 1.65 3.32
CA ARG A 169 -3.44 1.54 2.17
C ARG A 169 -2.98 2.91 1.72
N LEU A 170 -1.66 3.07 1.64
CA LEU A 170 -1.01 4.27 1.15
C LEU A 170 -0.40 4.01 -0.22
N ARG A 171 -0.25 5.07 -1.02
CA ARG A 171 0.49 5.05 -2.28
C ARG A 171 1.94 4.64 -2.05
N ALA A 172 2.57 4.10 -3.08
CA ALA A 172 3.96 3.64 -3.04
C ALA A 172 4.95 4.73 -2.58
N ASP A 173 4.71 5.99 -2.93
CA ASP A 173 5.52 7.16 -2.57
C ASP A 173 5.13 7.79 -1.22
N LEU A 174 4.12 7.24 -0.54
CA LEU A 174 3.55 7.73 0.71
C LEU A 174 2.96 9.16 0.64
N THR A 175 2.63 9.65 -0.55
CA THR A 175 2.03 10.99 -0.74
C THR A 175 0.52 11.01 -0.56
N GLY A 176 -0.14 9.85 -0.51
CA GLY A 176 -1.59 9.76 -0.40
C GLY A 176 -2.07 8.52 0.34
N LEU A 177 -3.19 8.68 1.04
CA LEU A 177 -3.95 7.60 1.65
C LEU A 177 -5.01 7.15 0.63
N VAL A 178 -4.88 5.93 0.11
CA VAL A 178 -5.75 5.37 -0.95
C VAL A 178 -7.03 4.81 -0.36
N TYR A 179 -6.89 4.07 0.73
CA TYR A 179 -8.00 3.42 1.42
C TYR A 179 -7.74 3.36 2.91
N SER A 180 -8.77 3.58 3.72
CA SER A 180 -8.69 3.39 5.17
C SER A 180 -10.08 3.10 5.72
N SER A 181 -10.18 2.05 6.55
CA SER A 181 -11.42 1.54 7.13
C SER A 181 -11.15 0.94 8.50
N TYR A 182 -12.09 1.06 9.42
CA TYR A 182 -12.15 0.09 10.51
C TYR A 182 -12.43 -1.30 9.93
N LEU A 183 -12.08 -2.32 10.68
CA LEU A 183 -12.47 -3.70 10.39
C LEU A 183 -13.69 -4.05 11.24
N PRO A 184 -14.66 -4.80 10.68
CA PRO A 184 -15.81 -5.24 11.45
C PRO A 184 -15.37 -5.97 12.72
N GLY A 185 -15.87 -5.52 13.85
CA GLY A 185 -15.48 -6.01 15.16
C GLY A 185 -16.65 -6.21 16.10
N SER A 186 -16.35 -6.13 17.37
CA SER A 186 -17.30 -6.20 18.46
C SER A 186 -17.23 -4.91 19.28
N GLY A 187 -18.17 -4.65 20.17
CA GLY A 187 -18.09 -3.50 21.08
C GLY A 187 -16.97 -3.60 22.16
N PHE A 188 -15.95 -4.42 21.92
CA PHE A 188 -14.76 -4.63 22.76
C PHE A 188 -13.50 -4.26 21.96
N ASP A 189 -12.34 -4.45 22.57
CA ASP A 189 -11.07 -4.17 21.91
C ASP A 189 -10.81 -5.14 20.76
N ASP A 190 -10.62 -4.56 19.57
CA ASP A 190 -10.28 -5.27 18.35
C ASP A 190 -8.89 -4.79 17.87
N ILE A 191 -8.02 -5.75 17.58
CA ILE A 191 -6.61 -5.47 17.24
C ILE A 191 -6.20 -6.31 16.05
N ALA A 192 -5.88 -5.67 14.94
CA ALA A 192 -5.20 -6.34 13.82
C ALA A 192 -3.69 -6.41 14.09
N THR A 193 -3.10 -7.58 13.93
CA THR A 193 -1.69 -7.84 14.30
C THR A 193 -0.77 -8.09 13.12
N ALA A 194 -1.28 -8.66 12.04
CA ALA A 194 -0.49 -8.95 10.85
C ALA A 194 -1.34 -8.85 9.57
N VAL A 195 -0.66 -8.58 8.46
CA VAL A 195 -1.27 -8.51 7.14
C VAL A 195 -0.36 -9.17 6.10
N GLY A 196 -0.97 -9.82 5.13
CA GLY A 196 -0.33 -10.38 3.95
C GLY A 196 -1.15 -10.10 2.71
N ILE A 197 -0.58 -10.32 1.52
CA ILE A 197 -1.30 -10.19 0.25
C ILE A 197 -1.74 -11.59 -0.20
N GLY A 198 -3.02 -11.73 -0.43
CA GLY A 198 -3.64 -12.95 -0.95
C GLY A 198 -3.47 -13.08 -2.47
N PRO A 199 -3.82 -14.26 -3.03
CA PRO A 199 -3.62 -14.57 -4.45
C PRO A 199 -4.36 -13.64 -5.42
N ALA A 200 -5.46 -13.01 -4.98
CA ALA A 200 -6.22 -12.05 -5.77
C ALA A 200 -5.82 -10.59 -5.49
N GLY A 201 -4.71 -10.34 -4.76
CA GLY A 201 -4.26 -9.00 -4.39
C GLY A 201 -4.98 -8.40 -3.18
N GLN A 202 -5.94 -9.12 -2.58
CA GLN A 202 -6.63 -8.69 -1.38
C GLN A 202 -5.70 -8.73 -0.16
N ALA A 203 -5.93 -7.88 0.83
CA ALA A 203 -5.25 -7.98 2.11
C ALA A 203 -5.86 -9.12 2.94
N ILE A 204 -5.01 -10.00 3.46
CA ILE A 204 -5.38 -11.01 4.44
C ILE A 204 -4.90 -10.50 5.79
N VAL A 205 -5.85 -10.15 6.65
CA VAL A 205 -5.59 -9.56 7.97
C VAL A 205 -5.87 -10.59 9.05
N THR A 206 -5.00 -10.64 10.05
CA THR A 206 -5.20 -11.46 11.26
C THR A 206 -5.11 -10.61 12.50
N GLY A 207 -5.82 -11.02 13.54
CA GLY A 207 -5.84 -10.27 14.78
C GLY A 207 -6.71 -10.91 15.85
N PHE A 208 -7.10 -10.10 16.82
CA PHE A 208 -7.94 -10.48 17.94
C PHE A 208 -9.18 -9.59 18.00
N SER A 209 -10.33 -10.19 18.28
CA SER A 209 -11.59 -9.51 18.58
C SER A 209 -12.20 -10.18 19.81
N ASN A 210 -12.36 -9.45 20.90
CA ASN A 210 -12.93 -9.95 22.15
C ASN A 210 -12.34 -11.31 22.61
N PHE A 211 -11.01 -11.43 22.64
CA PHE A 211 -10.23 -12.63 22.98
C PHE A 211 -10.27 -13.78 21.95
N ASP A 212 -11.04 -13.66 20.87
CA ASP A 212 -11.04 -14.60 19.76
C ASP A 212 -10.08 -14.16 18.66
N VAL A 213 -9.49 -15.12 17.94
CA VAL A 213 -8.65 -14.86 16.79
C VAL A 213 -9.51 -14.71 15.54
N PHE A 214 -9.26 -13.69 14.74
CA PHE A 214 -9.87 -13.57 13.42
C PHE A 214 -8.85 -13.68 12.28
N VAL A 215 -9.34 -14.14 11.15
CA VAL A 215 -8.65 -14.05 9.83
C VAL A 215 -9.67 -13.50 8.85
N MET A 216 -9.36 -12.41 8.20
CA MET A 216 -10.26 -11.72 7.29
C MET A 216 -9.56 -11.40 5.96
N ALA A 217 -10.26 -11.61 4.85
CA ALA A 217 -9.85 -11.09 3.56
C ALA A 217 -10.55 -9.75 3.31
N CYS A 218 -9.76 -8.70 3.05
CA CYS A 218 -10.25 -7.34 2.80
C CYS A 218 -9.92 -6.96 1.36
N ASP A 219 -10.92 -6.62 0.57
CA ASP A 219 -10.70 -5.92 -0.68
C ASP A 219 -10.52 -4.43 -0.35
N LEU A 220 -9.33 -3.90 -0.64
CA LEU A 220 -8.96 -2.52 -0.32
C LEU A 220 -9.25 -1.57 -1.48
N LEU A 221 -10.21 -1.90 -2.32
CA LEU A 221 -10.70 -1.03 -3.37
C LEU A 221 -11.80 -0.12 -2.82
N PRO A 222 -11.79 1.18 -3.14
CA PRO A 222 -12.87 2.08 -2.79
C PRO A 222 -14.20 1.63 -3.39
N THR A 223 -15.32 2.01 -2.76
CA THR A 223 -16.67 1.77 -3.32
C THR A 223 -16.74 2.18 -4.79
N GLY A 224 -17.31 1.32 -5.62
CA GLY A 224 -17.43 1.52 -7.06
C GLY A 224 -16.27 0.93 -7.87
N ALA A 225 -15.28 0.30 -7.25
CA ALA A 225 -14.25 -0.45 -7.95
C ALA A 225 -14.21 -1.90 -7.46
N THR A 226 -14.20 -2.86 -8.37
CA THR A 226 -14.15 -4.30 -8.06
C THR A 226 -13.20 -5.01 -9.02
N ALA A 227 -12.20 -5.69 -8.51
CA ALA A 227 -11.30 -6.51 -9.32
C ALA A 227 -11.97 -7.86 -9.66
N PHE A 228 -11.80 -8.33 -10.88
CA PHE A 228 -12.28 -9.64 -11.30
C PHE A 228 -11.31 -10.32 -12.28
N GLY A 229 -11.49 -11.61 -12.48
CA GLY A 229 -10.61 -12.40 -13.33
C GLY A 229 -9.23 -12.64 -12.71
N ALA A 230 -8.38 -13.30 -13.45
CA ALA A 230 -6.99 -13.55 -13.07
C ALA A 230 -6.03 -12.83 -14.02
N SER A 231 -4.90 -12.38 -13.51
CA SER A 231 -3.82 -11.85 -14.34
C SER A 231 -3.11 -12.97 -15.07
N SER A 232 -2.64 -12.70 -16.28
CA SER A 232 -1.66 -13.56 -16.93
C SER A 232 -0.29 -13.40 -16.28
N PRO A 233 0.51 -14.46 -16.15
CA PRO A 233 1.85 -14.34 -15.59
C PRO A 233 2.71 -13.38 -16.40
N GLY A 234 3.21 -12.33 -15.78
CA GLY A 234 4.27 -11.47 -16.31
C GLY A 234 5.65 -11.95 -15.90
N CYS A 235 6.70 -11.26 -16.38
CA CYS A 235 8.08 -11.60 -16.04
C CYS A 235 8.40 -11.40 -14.55
N ASN A 236 7.72 -10.46 -13.88
CA ASN A 236 7.82 -10.22 -12.44
C ASN A 236 6.72 -10.94 -11.63
N GLY A 237 5.97 -11.84 -12.26
CA GLY A 237 4.81 -12.52 -11.65
C GLY A 237 3.48 -11.89 -12.06
N PRO A 238 2.39 -12.17 -11.32
CA PRO A 238 1.07 -11.66 -11.62
C PRO A 238 1.04 -10.12 -11.60
N GLN A 239 0.40 -9.52 -12.61
CA GLN A 239 0.16 -8.08 -12.66
C GLN A 239 -1.20 -7.76 -12.03
N TRP A 240 -1.25 -6.69 -11.26
CA TRP A 240 -2.45 -6.27 -10.54
C TRP A 240 -2.90 -4.89 -10.96
N ILE A 241 -4.20 -4.72 -11.19
CA ILE A 241 -4.83 -3.43 -11.48
C ILE A 241 -5.64 -2.96 -10.27
N GLY A 242 -5.68 -1.66 -10.03
CA GLY A 242 -6.44 -1.04 -8.95
C GLY A 242 -6.72 0.43 -9.24
N VAL A 243 -7.26 1.14 -8.26
CA VAL A 243 -7.54 2.58 -8.33
C VAL A 243 -7.00 3.29 -7.10
N ASP A 244 -6.75 4.60 -7.23
CA ASP A 244 -6.21 5.44 -6.15
C ASP A 244 -7.28 6.16 -5.34
N SER A 245 -8.52 6.23 -5.84
CA SER A 245 -9.62 6.93 -5.18
C SER A 245 -10.97 6.42 -5.66
N MET A 246 -12.05 6.88 -5.01
CA MET A 246 -13.41 6.51 -5.42
C MET A 246 -13.73 7.12 -6.80
N PRO A 247 -14.30 6.35 -7.74
CA PRO A 247 -14.72 6.83 -9.06
C PRO A 247 -16.03 7.63 -8.95
N SER A 248 -16.00 8.80 -8.32
CA SER A 248 -17.19 9.66 -8.15
C SER A 248 -17.27 10.77 -9.20
N VAL A 249 -18.48 11.22 -9.48
CA VAL A 249 -18.73 12.34 -10.39
C VAL A 249 -17.92 13.57 -9.95
N GLY A 250 -17.18 14.16 -10.87
CA GLY A 250 -16.33 15.32 -10.62
C GLY A 250 -14.97 15.02 -10.01
N ASN A 251 -14.61 13.75 -9.79
CA ASN A 251 -13.27 13.39 -9.34
C ASN A 251 -12.25 13.58 -10.47
N SER A 252 -11.61 14.74 -10.51
CA SER A 252 -10.58 15.07 -11.51
C SER A 252 -9.25 14.37 -11.27
N GLY A 253 -9.04 13.80 -10.07
CA GLY A 253 -7.84 13.06 -9.68
C GLY A 253 -8.03 11.54 -9.66
N PHE A 254 -9.08 11.00 -10.28
CA PHE A 254 -9.27 9.55 -10.36
C PHE A 254 -8.20 8.93 -11.26
N THR A 255 -7.44 7.99 -10.71
CA THR A 255 -6.33 7.32 -11.39
C THR A 255 -6.48 5.81 -11.28
N ILE A 256 -6.29 5.11 -12.38
CA ILE A 256 -6.20 3.65 -12.44
C ILE A 256 -4.72 3.28 -12.40
N THR A 257 -4.35 2.37 -11.52
CA THR A 257 -2.97 1.96 -11.28
C THR A 257 -2.74 0.51 -11.66
N LEU A 258 -1.57 0.23 -12.22
CA LEU A 258 -1.09 -1.13 -12.45
C LEU A 258 0.24 -1.31 -11.72
N GLY A 259 0.47 -2.49 -11.16
CA GLY A 259 1.75 -2.86 -10.57
C GLY A 259 2.30 -4.17 -11.13
N ASN A 260 3.57 -4.39 -10.86
CA ASN A 260 4.32 -5.60 -11.22
C ASN A 260 4.57 -5.82 -12.70
N ALA A 261 4.46 -4.78 -13.54
CA ALA A 261 5.00 -4.82 -14.89
C ALA A 261 6.54 -4.82 -14.86
N LEU A 262 7.19 -5.17 -15.95
CA LEU A 262 8.62 -4.90 -16.06
C LEU A 262 8.87 -3.39 -16.04
N PRO A 263 9.97 -2.93 -15.42
CA PRO A 263 10.38 -1.53 -15.54
C PRO A 263 10.43 -1.08 -16.99
N PHE A 264 9.80 0.06 -17.26
CA PHE A 264 9.70 0.66 -18.61
C PHE A 264 8.97 -0.19 -19.65
N ALA A 265 8.23 -1.24 -19.27
CA ALA A 265 7.34 -1.97 -20.16
C ALA A 265 6.27 -1.02 -20.73
N VAL A 266 5.93 -1.21 -21.99
CA VAL A 266 4.93 -0.39 -22.69
C VAL A 266 3.69 -1.22 -22.98
N GLY A 267 2.53 -0.68 -22.68
CA GLY A 267 1.27 -1.39 -22.86
C GLY A 267 0.09 -0.47 -23.17
N ILE A 268 -1.07 -1.06 -23.26
CA ILE A 268 -2.34 -0.38 -23.50
C ILE A 268 -3.30 -0.70 -22.35
N MET A 269 -4.09 0.28 -21.95
CA MET A 269 -5.24 0.09 -21.09
C MET A 269 -6.50 0.11 -21.95
N ALA A 270 -7.25 -0.98 -21.88
CA ALA A 270 -8.47 -1.17 -22.66
C ALA A 270 -9.70 -0.99 -21.77
N PHE A 271 -10.74 -0.37 -22.29
CA PHE A 271 -12.02 -0.14 -21.62
C PHE A 271 -13.17 -0.70 -22.44
N THR A 272 -14.18 -1.24 -21.76
CA THR A 272 -15.45 -1.66 -22.36
C THR A 272 -16.57 -1.51 -21.35
N ASP A 273 -17.80 -1.46 -21.81
CA ASP A 273 -19.02 -1.54 -21.00
C ASP A 273 -19.39 -2.99 -20.59
N LEU A 274 -18.68 -3.99 -21.12
CA LEU A 274 -18.98 -5.40 -20.86
C LEU A 274 -17.72 -6.18 -20.44
N GLY A 275 -17.71 -6.66 -19.20
CA GLY A 275 -16.73 -7.62 -18.70
C GLY A 275 -17.16 -9.07 -19.00
N LEU A 276 -16.20 -9.97 -19.15
CA LEU A 276 -16.44 -11.38 -19.39
C LEU A 276 -16.24 -12.19 -18.11
N SER A 277 -17.14 -13.14 -17.85
CA SER A 277 -17.01 -14.11 -16.75
C SER A 277 -16.04 -15.26 -17.07
N VAL A 278 -15.70 -15.45 -18.34
CA VAL A 278 -14.71 -16.41 -18.84
C VAL A 278 -13.81 -15.67 -19.82
N PRO A 279 -12.47 -15.76 -19.69
CA PRO A 279 -11.58 -15.00 -20.55
C PRO A 279 -11.54 -15.54 -21.98
N VAL A 280 -11.23 -14.65 -22.91
CA VAL A 280 -10.88 -15.01 -24.28
C VAL A 280 -9.37 -14.95 -24.45
N GLN A 281 -8.77 -15.97 -25.04
CA GLN A 281 -7.33 -16.01 -25.31
C GLN A 281 -6.96 -15.09 -26.48
N VAL A 282 -6.11 -14.09 -26.20
CA VAL A 282 -5.58 -13.17 -27.21
C VAL A 282 -4.07 -13.09 -27.09
N SER A 283 -3.35 -13.53 -28.11
CA SER A 283 -1.88 -13.50 -28.13
C SER A 283 -1.22 -14.14 -26.90
N GLY A 284 -1.87 -15.17 -26.30
CA GLY A 284 -1.35 -15.91 -25.16
C GLY A 284 -1.66 -15.28 -23.80
N VAL A 285 -2.50 -14.27 -23.73
CA VAL A 285 -2.99 -13.67 -22.49
C VAL A 285 -4.50 -13.82 -22.34
N ASP A 286 -4.98 -13.85 -21.09
CA ASP A 286 -6.39 -13.89 -20.75
C ASP A 286 -7.00 -12.49 -20.85
N ALA A 287 -7.87 -12.27 -21.85
CA ALA A 287 -8.65 -11.05 -21.97
C ALA A 287 -10.03 -11.23 -21.32
N TRP A 288 -10.31 -10.45 -20.31
CA TRP A 288 -11.57 -10.46 -19.54
C TRP A 288 -12.58 -9.43 -20.01
N LEU A 289 -12.26 -8.70 -21.10
CA LEU A 289 -13.09 -7.67 -21.71
C LEU A 289 -13.70 -8.15 -23.00
N ASP A 290 -14.91 -7.67 -23.31
CA ASP A 290 -15.49 -7.84 -24.64
C ASP A 290 -14.74 -6.98 -25.65
N LEU A 291 -13.93 -7.63 -26.47
CA LEU A 291 -13.08 -6.96 -27.46
C LEU A 291 -13.83 -6.31 -28.62
N SER A 292 -15.14 -6.58 -28.75
CA SER A 292 -15.96 -5.98 -29.83
C SER A 292 -16.33 -4.52 -29.54
N THR A 293 -16.28 -4.09 -28.27
CA THR A 293 -16.64 -2.73 -27.81
C THR A 293 -15.48 -1.97 -27.18
N VAL A 294 -14.27 -2.51 -27.24
CA VAL A 294 -13.10 -1.94 -26.58
C VAL A 294 -12.75 -0.55 -27.10
N ILE A 295 -12.55 0.37 -26.18
CA ILE A 295 -11.85 1.65 -26.37
C ILE A 295 -10.50 1.54 -25.69
N ALA A 296 -9.40 1.70 -26.41
CA ALA A 296 -8.06 1.67 -25.84
C ALA A 296 -7.54 3.08 -25.60
N LEU A 297 -6.90 3.30 -24.43
CA LEU A 297 -6.09 4.50 -24.22
C LEU A 297 -4.76 4.41 -24.98
N PRO A 298 -4.13 5.55 -25.30
CA PRO A 298 -2.82 5.57 -25.92
C PRO A 298 -1.79 4.80 -25.07
N MET A 299 -0.68 4.43 -25.69
CA MET A 299 0.38 3.66 -25.04
C MET A 299 0.84 4.29 -23.74
N LEU A 300 0.82 3.50 -22.68
CA LEU A 300 1.29 3.84 -21.35
C LEU A 300 2.60 3.10 -21.08
N ALA A 301 3.52 3.72 -20.35
CA ALA A 301 4.80 3.12 -19.99
C ALA A 301 4.88 2.95 -18.47
N ALA A 302 5.40 1.81 -18.03
CA ALA A 302 5.70 1.59 -16.62
C ALA A 302 6.92 2.42 -16.18
N ASP A 303 6.92 2.86 -14.94
CA ASP A 303 8.05 3.52 -14.30
C ASP A 303 9.19 2.53 -13.97
N ALA A 304 10.23 3.00 -13.28
CA ALA A 304 11.36 2.18 -12.84
C ALA A 304 10.97 1.08 -11.84
N ARG A 305 9.77 1.16 -11.24
CA ARG A 305 9.21 0.17 -10.31
C ARG A 305 8.25 -0.82 -10.98
N GLY A 306 8.00 -0.66 -12.28
CA GLY A 306 7.01 -1.45 -13.00
C GLY A 306 5.56 -1.01 -12.70
N ARG A 307 5.35 0.23 -12.25
CA ARG A 307 4.05 0.84 -12.01
C ARG A 307 3.61 1.66 -13.22
N VAL A 308 2.33 1.59 -13.56
CA VAL A 308 1.68 2.48 -14.52
C VAL A 308 0.55 3.21 -13.82
N ASP A 309 0.52 4.52 -13.93
CA ASP A 309 -0.59 5.36 -13.48
C ASP A 309 -1.28 5.97 -14.70
N ALA A 310 -2.58 5.75 -14.81
CA ALA A 310 -3.43 6.30 -15.87
C ALA A 310 -4.45 7.24 -15.26
N ASP A 311 -4.29 8.55 -15.49
CA ASP A 311 -5.27 9.54 -15.09
C ASP A 311 -6.51 9.43 -15.97
N VAL A 312 -7.65 9.15 -15.34
CA VAL A 312 -8.96 8.99 -15.99
C VAL A 312 -9.96 9.90 -15.26
N PRO A 313 -9.87 11.22 -15.42
CA PRO A 313 -10.71 12.14 -14.69
C PRO A 313 -12.19 11.87 -14.97
N VAL A 314 -12.99 11.77 -13.91
CA VAL A 314 -14.44 11.58 -13.99
C VAL A 314 -15.12 12.95 -14.14
N PRO A 315 -15.81 13.23 -15.26
CA PRO A 315 -16.46 14.52 -15.47
C PRO A 315 -17.54 14.83 -14.43
N SER A 316 -17.78 16.13 -14.17
CA SER A 316 -18.83 16.59 -13.26
C SER A 316 -20.24 16.50 -13.88
N ASN A 317 -20.57 15.35 -14.48
CA ASN A 317 -21.86 15.10 -15.13
C ASN A 317 -22.67 14.07 -14.33
N PRO A 318 -23.79 14.47 -13.68
CA PRO A 318 -24.60 13.55 -12.89
C PRO A 318 -25.19 12.37 -13.66
N THR A 319 -25.28 12.45 -14.99
CA THR A 319 -25.79 11.33 -15.81
C THR A 319 -24.82 10.16 -15.88
N LEU A 320 -23.57 10.33 -15.41
CA LEU A 320 -22.57 9.27 -15.34
C LEU A 320 -22.75 8.39 -14.10
N VAL A 321 -23.55 8.80 -13.12
CA VAL A 321 -23.81 7.97 -11.93
C VAL A 321 -24.36 6.62 -12.35
N SER A 322 -23.81 5.55 -11.80
CA SER A 322 -24.10 4.16 -12.14
C SER A 322 -23.61 3.70 -13.53
N LEU A 323 -22.87 4.53 -14.27
CA LEU A 323 -22.17 4.04 -15.45
C LEU A 323 -21.14 2.99 -15.03
N GLU A 324 -21.21 1.84 -15.65
CA GLU A 324 -20.26 0.75 -15.45
C GLU A 324 -19.24 0.72 -16.58
N LEU A 325 -17.97 0.67 -16.21
CA LEU A 325 -16.84 0.51 -17.12
C LEU A 325 -15.97 -0.65 -16.63
N ASN A 326 -15.51 -1.47 -17.55
CA ASN A 326 -14.56 -2.53 -17.28
C ASN A 326 -13.23 -2.22 -17.95
N THR A 327 -12.12 -2.42 -17.27
CA THR A 327 -10.78 -2.11 -17.80
C THR A 327 -9.80 -3.23 -17.52
N GLN A 328 -8.86 -3.40 -18.42
CA GLN A 328 -7.72 -4.31 -18.27
C GLN A 328 -6.50 -3.71 -18.95
N PHE A 329 -5.32 -3.95 -18.39
CA PHE A 329 -4.05 -3.52 -18.96
C PHE A 329 -3.34 -4.72 -19.59
N ALA A 330 -2.80 -4.53 -20.79
CA ALA A 330 -1.93 -5.50 -21.45
C ALA A 330 -0.62 -4.83 -21.88
N CYS A 331 0.51 -5.43 -21.55
CA CYS A 331 1.81 -4.90 -21.91
C CYS A 331 2.67 -5.89 -22.68
N ASN A 332 3.60 -5.35 -23.46
CA ASN A 332 4.63 -6.08 -24.17
C ASN A 332 5.91 -6.10 -23.34
N GLU A 333 6.45 -7.28 -23.09
CA GLU A 333 7.67 -7.53 -22.30
C GLU A 333 8.75 -8.22 -23.17
N PRO A 334 9.19 -7.64 -24.31
CA PRO A 334 9.94 -8.34 -25.35
C PRO A 334 11.40 -8.66 -25.01
N PHE A 335 11.96 -8.08 -23.93
CA PHE A 335 13.40 -8.14 -23.63
C PHE A 335 13.75 -8.73 -22.27
N SER A 336 12.86 -9.50 -21.67
CA SER A 336 13.12 -10.07 -20.35
C SER A 336 13.90 -11.38 -20.41
N PRO A 337 14.86 -11.62 -19.51
CA PRO A 337 15.48 -12.92 -19.36
C PRO A 337 14.46 -13.94 -18.84
N ALA A 338 14.59 -15.20 -19.26
CA ALA A 338 13.72 -16.28 -18.76
C ALA A 338 13.67 -16.32 -17.21
N PRO A 339 12.50 -16.61 -16.60
CA PRO A 339 11.33 -17.25 -17.18
C PRO A 339 10.16 -16.27 -17.43
N CYS A 340 10.13 -15.64 -18.60
CA CYS A 340 9.01 -14.82 -19.02
C CYS A 340 8.01 -15.63 -19.86
N PRO A 341 6.75 -15.18 -20.03
CA PRO A 341 5.82 -15.83 -20.91
C PRO A 341 6.39 -15.89 -22.32
N ALA A 342 6.25 -17.05 -22.97
CA ALA A 342 6.77 -17.27 -24.32
C ALA A 342 6.18 -16.32 -25.37
N SER A 343 5.01 -15.73 -25.08
CA SER A 343 4.35 -14.73 -25.93
C SER A 343 5.03 -13.36 -25.88
N GLY A 344 5.86 -13.07 -24.88
CA GLY A 344 6.37 -11.71 -24.61
C GLY A 344 5.28 -10.70 -24.24
N THR A 345 4.08 -11.17 -23.87
CA THR A 345 2.93 -10.34 -23.51
C THR A 345 2.37 -10.81 -22.18
N SER A 346 1.97 -9.87 -21.34
CA SER A 346 1.27 -10.14 -20.08
C SER A 346 0.06 -9.21 -19.94
N ALA A 347 -0.90 -9.60 -19.11
CA ALA A 347 -2.07 -8.78 -18.83
C ALA A 347 -2.40 -8.82 -17.33
N SER A 348 -2.95 -7.70 -16.80
CA SER A 348 -3.50 -7.64 -15.46
C SER A 348 -4.77 -8.50 -15.33
N ASN A 349 -5.26 -8.69 -14.10
CA ASN A 349 -6.68 -8.95 -13.87
C ASN A 349 -7.50 -7.77 -14.41
N ALA A 350 -8.81 -7.95 -14.56
CA ALA A 350 -9.69 -6.87 -14.96
C ALA A 350 -10.24 -6.11 -13.75
N LEU A 351 -10.67 -4.87 -13.97
CA LEU A 351 -11.27 -4.00 -12.98
C LEU A 351 -12.61 -3.49 -13.50
N GLN A 352 -13.66 -3.69 -12.72
CA GLN A 352 -14.97 -3.06 -12.93
C GLN A 352 -15.02 -1.76 -12.15
N ILE A 353 -15.46 -0.70 -12.79
CA ILE A 353 -15.60 0.64 -12.22
C ILE A 353 -17.06 1.06 -12.40
N VAL A 354 -17.73 1.38 -11.29
CA VAL A 354 -19.09 1.93 -11.28
C VAL A 354 -19.01 3.35 -10.73
N ILE A 355 -19.39 4.31 -11.57
CA ILE A 355 -19.32 5.73 -11.21
C ILE A 355 -20.29 6.03 -10.05
N GLN A 356 -19.77 6.56 -8.97
CA GLN A 356 -20.49 6.94 -7.77
C GLN A 356 -21.01 8.39 -7.84
N PRO A 357 -22.03 8.75 -7.03
CA PRO A 357 -22.57 10.11 -6.95
C PRO A 357 -21.55 11.18 -6.59
#